data_9f240278effca84f743ceb21443b46a5
#
_entry.id   9f240278effca84f743ceb21443b46a5
#
_cell.length_a   1.000
_cell.length_b   1.000
_cell.length_c   1.000
_cell.angle_alpha   90.00
_cell.angle_beta   90.00
_cell.angle_gamma   90.00
#
_symmetry.space_group_name_H-M   'P 1'
#
loop_
_entity.id
_entity.type
_entity.pdbx_description
1 polymer ?
#
loop_
_entity_poly.entity_id
_entity_poly.type
_entity_poly.pdbx_seq_one_letter_code
_entity_poly.pdbx_strand_id
1 'polypeptide(L)'
;RLSIVDLAKGAQPFIASNEDGGKVLIANGEIYNHSALRESHCQGYGFTSGSDCETMLALWARHGNQALLRLRGMYAAALYDPEGGEAVLIRDPFGIKPLYICETGDGIFFASEQGALRAAGIGKARPDALHAGCIIDRQFAPDDLPAFADIRRLAPGEMLSIREGRIVESRRDTPLDTATRLTDGTPETFQQQLQDSVEAHLMADVPLGLFFSGGVDSSAILAAMSDLRHRDGSAAPLLTYTVRFDRGGDDETATAREIATGEGAEFVDVPYGKTDFLADAGLAALACDDAAADYAILPTLHLAQRAVRDVKVALSGEGGDEFFGGYGRYRAGLRAIGAKFPTRPGAALRSGVLRGDVASRLMARYSSDAARMPGLMTRLTDRDAALASLQRHDIDDWLPNDLLIKLDRCLMRHGLEGRTPFVDRMMSAYGFGLPHDAKIGPGGGKYIVKTWLESRLPASRPFARKRGFTVPVGDWIAEEAEQLAPLVAAQPGIEAVMKPGDARAVIAWAQGRG
;
A
#
# COMPACT_ATOMS: atom_id res chain seq x y z
N ARG A 1 16.10 -5.31 0.91
CA ARG A 1 16.34 -4.29 -0.12
C ARG A 1 16.61 -4.96 -1.47
N LEU A 2 16.12 -4.35 -2.53
CA LEU A 2 16.46 -4.70 -3.91
C LEU A 2 17.46 -3.68 -4.47
N SER A 3 18.26 -4.06 -5.46
CA SER A 3 19.09 -3.16 -6.25
C SER A 3 18.36 -2.83 -7.53
N ILE A 4 17.87 -1.61 -7.66
CA ILE A 4 17.07 -1.14 -8.80
C ILE A 4 17.81 -0.03 -9.55
N VAL A 5 18.45 0.89 -8.83
CA VAL A 5 19.24 2.00 -9.37
C VAL A 5 20.69 1.83 -8.96
N ASP A 6 21.60 2.01 -9.89
CA ASP A 6 23.06 1.81 -9.76
C ASP A 6 23.43 0.44 -9.17
N LEU A 7 23.23 -0.58 -9.97
CA LEU A 7 23.49 -1.98 -9.58
C LEU A 7 24.94 -2.21 -9.14
N ALA A 8 25.90 -1.44 -9.68
CA ALA A 8 27.32 -1.63 -9.44
C ALA A 8 27.82 -0.98 -8.14
N LYS A 9 27.32 0.23 -7.81
CA LYS A 9 27.82 1.03 -6.68
C LYS A 9 26.76 1.34 -5.61
N GLY A 10 25.52 0.94 -5.82
CA GLY A 10 24.42 1.17 -4.88
C GLY A 10 24.45 0.29 -3.63
N ALA A 11 25.56 -0.38 -3.30
CA ALA A 11 25.68 -1.20 -2.09
C ALA A 11 25.58 -0.32 -0.82
N GLN A 12 24.89 -0.84 0.18
CA GLN A 12 24.70 -0.17 1.48
C GLN A 12 25.48 -0.87 2.59
N PRO A 13 25.86 -0.15 3.70
CA PRO A 13 25.47 1.23 4.01
C PRO A 13 26.15 2.27 3.13
N PHE A 14 25.46 3.40 2.87
CA PHE A 14 26.15 4.59 2.34
C PHE A 14 26.83 5.32 3.49
N ILE A 15 28.05 5.80 3.24
CA ILE A 15 28.85 6.52 4.24
C ILE A 15 29.29 7.85 3.61
N ALA A 16 28.90 8.95 4.22
CA ALA A 16 29.33 10.28 3.81
C ALA A 16 30.82 10.47 4.07
N SER A 17 31.44 11.41 3.34
CA SER A 17 32.86 11.79 3.57
C SER A 17 33.09 12.26 5.02
N ASN A 18 34.35 12.25 5.46
CA ASN A 18 34.70 12.82 6.77
C ASN A 18 34.37 14.33 6.87
N GLU A 19 34.42 15.06 5.75
CA GLU A 19 34.00 16.46 5.69
C GLU A 19 32.51 16.65 5.95
N ASP A 20 31.70 15.63 5.62
CA ASP A 20 30.26 15.56 5.87
C ASP A 20 29.93 14.79 7.17
N GLY A 21 30.94 14.59 8.07
CA GLY A 21 30.79 14.01 9.41
C GLY A 21 30.71 12.48 9.44
N GLY A 22 31.09 11.78 8.38
CA GLY A 22 31.09 10.30 8.35
C GLY A 22 29.70 9.67 8.58
N LYS A 23 28.62 10.41 8.30
CA LYS A 23 27.24 9.97 8.52
C LYS A 23 26.92 8.73 7.69
N VAL A 24 26.03 7.90 8.22
CA VAL A 24 25.70 6.58 7.65
C VAL A 24 24.21 6.50 7.33
N LEU A 25 23.88 5.86 6.19
CA LEU A 25 22.50 5.58 5.79
C LEU A 25 22.33 4.12 5.39
N ILE A 26 21.25 3.52 5.86
CA ILE A 26 20.62 2.33 5.26
C ILE A 26 19.17 2.66 4.90
N ALA A 27 18.74 2.24 3.71
CA ALA A 27 17.39 2.52 3.22
C ALA A 27 16.82 1.35 2.42
N ASN A 28 15.52 1.18 2.49
CA ASN A 28 14.72 0.33 1.62
C ASN A 28 13.71 1.23 0.90
N GLY A 29 13.88 1.44 -0.40
CA GLY A 29 12.98 2.31 -1.17
C GLY A 29 13.66 2.99 -2.34
N GLU A 30 12.93 3.94 -2.93
CA GLU A 30 13.30 4.72 -4.11
C GLU A 30 12.96 6.20 -3.90
N ILE A 31 13.87 7.08 -4.31
CA ILE A 31 13.72 8.56 -4.22
C ILE A 31 13.57 9.13 -5.63
N TYR A 32 12.35 9.33 -6.05
CA TYR A 32 12.02 9.71 -7.43
C TYR A 32 12.54 11.08 -7.86
N ASN A 33 12.68 12.02 -6.93
CA ASN A 33 13.18 13.37 -7.21
C ASN A 33 14.67 13.55 -6.90
N HIS A 34 15.45 12.46 -6.83
CA HIS A 34 16.85 12.51 -6.42
C HIS A 34 17.71 13.42 -7.30
N SER A 35 17.54 13.40 -8.63
CA SER A 35 18.33 14.22 -9.55
C SER A 35 18.11 15.71 -9.29
N ALA A 36 16.86 16.17 -9.20
CA ALA A 36 16.53 17.55 -8.91
C ALA A 36 17.05 18.00 -7.53
N LEU A 37 17.01 17.11 -6.53
CA LEU A 37 17.54 17.40 -5.19
C LEU A 37 19.07 17.49 -5.19
N ARG A 38 19.76 16.63 -5.95
CA ARG A 38 21.21 16.70 -6.10
C ARG A 38 21.65 18.03 -6.69
N GLU A 39 20.98 18.48 -7.76
CA GLU A 39 21.28 19.74 -8.44
C GLU A 39 20.99 20.96 -7.57
N SER A 40 19.88 20.96 -6.83
CA SER A 40 19.39 22.14 -6.10
C SER A 40 19.88 22.24 -4.65
N HIS A 41 20.13 21.11 -3.97
CA HIS A 41 20.38 21.08 -2.52
C HIS A 41 21.66 20.35 -2.10
N CYS A 42 22.27 19.56 -2.98
CA CYS A 42 23.43 18.76 -2.60
C CYS A 42 24.72 19.18 -3.34
N GLN A 43 24.80 20.43 -3.78
CA GLN A 43 25.99 20.96 -4.47
C GLN A 43 27.21 20.83 -3.58
N GLY A 44 28.30 20.30 -4.16
CA GLY A 44 29.56 20.08 -3.44
C GLY A 44 29.58 18.87 -2.51
N TYR A 45 28.50 18.06 -2.47
CA TYR A 45 28.57 16.76 -1.82
C TYR A 45 29.26 15.74 -2.72
N GLY A 46 30.21 14.97 -2.15
CA GLY A 46 30.98 13.96 -2.86
C GLY A 46 30.22 12.64 -3.00
N PHE A 47 29.28 12.55 -3.96
CA PHE A 47 28.57 11.29 -4.22
C PHE A 47 29.51 10.16 -4.61
N THR A 48 29.33 9.00 -4.00
CA THR A 48 30.11 7.78 -4.26
C THR A 48 29.40 6.82 -5.20
N SER A 49 28.09 7.02 -5.39
CA SER A 49 27.21 6.21 -6.24
C SER A 49 26.23 7.05 -7.05
N GLY A 50 25.66 6.40 -8.06
CA GLY A 50 24.49 6.90 -8.78
C GLY A 50 23.16 6.58 -8.07
N SER A 51 23.17 5.85 -6.95
CA SER A 51 21.96 5.45 -6.24
C SER A 51 21.17 6.67 -5.76
N ASP A 52 19.89 6.68 -6.05
CA ASP A 52 18.93 7.68 -5.61
C ASP A 52 18.89 7.84 -4.09
N CYS A 53 19.01 6.72 -3.35
CA CYS A 53 19.00 6.70 -1.89
C CYS A 53 20.18 7.47 -1.26
N GLU A 54 21.35 7.53 -1.90
CA GLU A 54 22.49 8.33 -1.38
C GLU A 54 22.14 9.82 -1.29
N THR A 55 21.18 10.29 -2.09
CA THR A 55 20.67 11.66 -2.02
C THR A 55 20.02 11.98 -0.67
N MET A 56 19.38 11.01 -0.03
CA MET A 56 18.82 11.18 1.32
C MET A 56 19.93 11.46 2.33
N LEU A 57 21.07 10.75 2.24
CA LEU A 57 22.24 10.97 3.09
C LEU A 57 22.82 12.37 2.87
N ALA A 58 22.99 12.77 1.61
CA ALA A 58 23.51 14.08 1.24
C ALA A 58 22.64 15.23 1.78
N LEU A 59 21.33 15.12 1.62
CA LEU A 59 20.36 16.09 2.17
C LEU A 59 20.47 16.20 3.68
N TRP A 60 20.48 15.07 4.36
CA TRP A 60 20.54 15.06 5.82
C TRP A 60 21.88 15.60 6.35
N ALA A 61 23.00 15.22 5.73
CA ALA A 61 24.32 15.69 6.13
C ALA A 61 24.45 17.21 6.00
N ARG A 62 23.86 17.81 4.97
CA ARG A 62 23.98 19.24 4.67
C ARG A 62 22.92 20.11 5.32
N HIS A 63 21.72 19.60 5.50
CA HIS A 63 20.55 20.41 5.87
C HIS A 63 19.73 19.85 7.06
N GLY A 64 20.15 18.70 7.64
CA GLY A 64 19.48 18.09 8.79
C GLY A 64 18.09 17.50 8.48
N ASN A 65 17.35 17.19 9.54
CA ASN A 65 16.11 16.43 9.49
C ASN A 65 15.03 17.08 8.61
N GLN A 66 14.92 18.41 8.60
CA GLN A 66 13.90 19.14 7.84
C GLN A 66 14.02 18.92 6.32
N ALA A 67 15.23 18.69 5.82
CA ALA A 67 15.44 18.49 4.39
C ALA A 67 14.84 17.15 3.90
N LEU A 68 14.72 16.17 4.79
CA LEU A 68 14.11 14.88 4.47
C LEU A 68 12.63 14.99 4.09
N LEU A 69 11.93 16.06 4.50
CA LEU A 69 10.54 16.33 4.09
C LEU A 69 10.40 16.72 2.60
N ARG A 70 11.52 16.98 1.89
CA ARG A 70 11.55 17.27 0.45
C ARG A 70 11.54 16.03 -0.42
N LEU A 71 11.71 14.85 0.18
CA LEU A 71 11.77 13.60 -0.55
C LEU A 71 10.42 13.29 -1.20
N ARG A 72 10.48 12.89 -2.47
CA ARG A 72 9.39 12.29 -3.22
C ARG A 72 9.79 10.86 -3.53
N GLY A 73 9.05 9.89 -3.01
CA GLY A 73 9.40 8.49 -3.17
C GLY A 73 8.68 7.59 -2.17
N MET A 74 9.07 6.34 -2.17
CA MET A 74 8.66 5.32 -1.23
C MET A 74 9.89 4.83 -0.46
N TYR A 75 9.89 4.92 0.85
CA TYR A 75 11.10 4.62 1.62
C TYR A 75 10.85 4.29 3.09
N ALA A 76 11.72 3.45 3.62
CA ALA A 76 11.97 3.26 5.04
C ALA A 76 13.48 3.31 5.25
N ALA A 77 13.96 4.19 6.14
CA ALA A 77 15.39 4.42 6.27
C ALA A 77 15.82 4.64 7.71
N ALA A 78 17.09 4.32 7.98
CA ALA A 78 17.82 4.69 9.18
C ALA A 78 19.08 5.45 8.82
N LEU A 79 19.25 6.63 9.44
CA LEU A 79 20.40 7.48 9.32
C LEU A 79 21.10 7.56 10.69
N TYR A 80 22.41 7.61 10.70
CA TYR A 80 23.20 7.71 11.92
C TYR A 80 24.36 8.70 11.77
N ASP A 81 24.49 9.59 12.76
CA ASP A 81 25.58 10.54 12.92
C ASP A 81 26.53 10.04 14.01
N PRO A 82 27.70 9.49 13.68
CA PRO A 82 28.63 8.98 14.67
C PRO A 82 29.26 10.08 15.52
N GLU A 83 29.38 11.31 15.03
CA GLU A 83 29.94 12.44 15.78
C GLU A 83 28.90 13.07 16.70
N GLY A 84 27.69 13.29 16.20
CA GLY A 84 26.57 13.88 16.96
C GLY A 84 25.83 12.90 17.86
N GLY A 85 26.05 11.58 17.71
CA GLY A 85 25.33 10.54 18.46
C GLY A 85 23.84 10.50 18.19
N GLU A 86 23.40 11.02 17.06
CA GLU A 86 21.98 11.06 16.65
C GLU A 86 21.69 9.97 15.62
N ALA A 87 20.57 9.27 15.80
CA ALA A 87 20.00 8.44 14.75
C ALA A 87 18.62 8.96 14.35
N VAL A 88 18.28 8.80 13.06
CA VAL A 88 16.96 9.14 12.53
C VAL A 88 16.36 7.91 11.86
N LEU A 89 15.15 7.54 12.27
CA LEU A 89 14.33 6.56 11.56
C LEU A 89 13.22 7.30 10.83
N ILE A 90 13.01 7.00 9.57
CA ILE A 90 12.01 7.68 8.73
C ILE A 90 11.25 6.68 7.86
N ARG A 91 9.95 6.89 7.71
CA ARG A 91 9.06 6.16 6.82
C ARG A 91 8.36 7.12 5.85
N ASP A 92 8.13 6.71 4.62
CA ASP A 92 7.49 7.54 3.60
C ASP A 92 6.08 8.02 4.00
N PRO A 93 5.58 9.12 3.40
CA PRO A 93 4.33 9.76 3.82
C PRO A 93 3.07 8.91 3.78
N PHE A 94 3.04 7.86 2.95
CA PHE A 94 1.90 6.96 2.82
C PHE A 94 2.15 5.57 3.42
N GLY A 95 3.37 5.32 3.91
CA GLY A 95 3.73 4.04 4.51
C GLY A 95 3.82 2.90 3.50
N ILE A 96 4.25 3.19 2.26
CA ILE A 96 4.45 2.18 1.21
C ILE A 96 5.50 1.16 1.67
N LYS A 97 6.64 1.64 2.21
CA LYS A 97 7.65 0.75 2.77
C LYS A 97 7.48 0.61 4.29
N PRO A 98 7.47 -0.62 4.81
CA PRO A 98 7.29 -0.84 6.25
C PRO A 98 8.57 -0.62 7.05
N LEU A 99 8.43 -0.15 8.29
CA LEU A 99 9.50 -0.03 9.28
C LEU A 99 8.95 -0.30 10.68
N TYR A 100 9.52 -1.27 11.38
CA TYR A 100 9.14 -1.68 12.74
C TYR A 100 10.22 -1.31 13.72
N ILE A 101 9.82 -0.96 14.94
CA ILE A 101 10.72 -0.70 16.05
C ILE A 101 10.30 -1.47 17.29
N CYS A 102 11.31 -1.79 18.10
CA CYS A 102 11.15 -2.29 19.47
C CYS A 102 12.03 -1.47 20.40
N GLU A 103 11.40 -0.79 21.36
CA GLU A 103 12.11 -0.06 22.40
C GLU A 103 12.39 -1.00 23.59
N THR A 104 13.64 -1.07 24.00
CA THR A 104 14.08 -1.92 25.12
C THR A 104 14.94 -1.12 26.09
N GLY A 105 15.36 -1.75 27.19
CA GLY A 105 16.35 -1.14 28.10
C GLY A 105 17.73 -0.90 27.47
N ASP A 106 18.06 -1.65 26.42
CA ASP A 106 19.35 -1.58 25.74
C ASP A 106 19.36 -0.60 24.54
N GLY A 107 18.19 -0.03 24.19
CA GLY A 107 18.03 0.92 23.09
C GLY A 107 16.87 0.58 22.16
N ILE A 108 16.94 1.07 20.93
CA ILE A 108 15.92 0.91 19.90
C ILE A 108 16.43 -0.03 18.81
N PHE A 109 15.70 -1.11 18.60
CA PHE A 109 15.92 -2.04 17.50
C PHE A 109 14.90 -1.76 16.38
N PHE A 110 15.30 -1.92 15.13
CA PHE A 110 14.42 -1.69 14.00
C PHE A 110 14.65 -2.69 12.87
N ALA A 111 13.61 -2.95 12.09
CA ALA A 111 13.66 -3.81 10.90
C ALA A 111 12.51 -3.46 9.95
N SER A 112 12.64 -3.86 8.68
CA SER A 112 11.54 -3.80 7.72
C SER A 112 10.44 -4.84 7.98
N GLU A 113 10.74 -5.87 8.79
CA GLU A 113 9.82 -6.96 9.14
C GLU A 113 9.84 -7.21 10.64
N GLN A 114 8.68 -7.33 11.27
CA GLN A 114 8.59 -7.66 12.69
C GLN A 114 9.12 -9.08 12.97
N GLY A 115 8.98 -9.99 12.02
CA GLY A 115 9.52 -11.35 12.10
C GLY A 115 11.04 -11.37 12.27
N ALA A 116 11.76 -10.41 11.65
CA ALA A 116 13.21 -10.28 11.80
C ALA A 116 13.63 -9.89 13.23
N LEU A 117 12.91 -8.93 13.85
CA LEU A 117 13.14 -8.56 15.26
C LEU A 117 12.91 -9.77 16.18
N ARG A 118 11.84 -10.49 15.98
CA ARG A 118 11.53 -11.68 16.79
C ARG A 118 12.54 -12.82 16.60
N ALA A 119 12.97 -13.05 15.37
CA ALA A 119 14.01 -14.06 15.07
C ALA A 119 15.35 -13.72 15.75
N ALA A 120 15.64 -12.42 15.93
CA ALA A 120 16.80 -11.93 16.68
C ALA A 120 16.61 -11.98 18.21
N GLY A 121 15.47 -12.46 18.70
CA GLY A 121 15.15 -12.48 20.13
C GLY A 121 14.76 -11.12 20.71
N ILE A 122 14.48 -10.14 19.85
CA ILE A 122 14.02 -8.81 20.23
C ILE A 122 12.50 -8.83 20.38
N GLY A 123 12.03 -8.27 21.51
CA GLY A 123 10.61 -8.32 21.86
C GLY A 123 10.23 -9.61 22.58
N LYS A 124 9.38 -9.50 23.60
CA LYS A 124 8.94 -10.61 24.47
C LYS A 124 7.43 -10.79 24.49
N ALA A 125 6.70 -9.84 23.92
CA ALA A 125 5.25 -9.83 24.00
C ALA A 125 4.63 -11.04 23.29
N ARG A 126 3.50 -11.46 23.82
CA ARG A 126 2.63 -12.42 23.15
C ARG A 126 1.79 -11.69 22.10
N PRO A 127 1.30 -12.39 21.06
CA PRO A 127 0.36 -11.81 20.12
C PRO A 127 -0.85 -11.21 20.86
N ASP A 128 -1.27 -10.01 20.46
CA ASP A 128 -2.44 -9.34 21.06
C ASP A 128 -3.74 -9.91 20.46
N ALA A 129 -4.64 -10.39 21.34
CA ALA A 129 -5.93 -10.93 20.93
C ALA A 129 -6.84 -9.87 20.28
N LEU A 130 -6.69 -8.58 20.64
CA LEU A 130 -7.45 -7.51 20.02
C LEU A 130 -6.98 -7.27 18.58
N HIS A 131 -5.66 -7.30 18.33
CA HIS A 131 -5.09 -7.26 16.99
C HIS A 131 -5.64 -8.41 16.13
N ALA A 132 -5.53 -9.65 16.60
CA ALA A 132 -6.04 -10.82 15.89
C ALA A 132 -7.56 -10.73 15.64
N GLY A 133 -8.32 -10.23 16.61
CA GLY A 133 -9.75 -9.98 16.47
C GLY A 133 -10.06 -8.92 15.40
N CYS A 134 -9.24 -7.87 15.29
CA CYS A 134 -9.36 -6.84 14.27
C CYS A 134 -9.11 -7.40 12.85
N ILE A 135 -8.07 -8.24 12.70
CA ILE A 135 -7.79 -8.95 11.44
C ILE A 135 -8.97 -9.82 11.00
N ILE A 136 -9.53 -10.61 11.91
CA ILE A 136 -10.67 -11.49 11.59
C ILE A 136 -11.93 -10.69 11.26
N ASP A 137 -12.11 -9.52 11.90
CA ASP A 137 -13.30 -8.69 11.68
C ASP A 137 -13.21 -7.77 10.46
N ARG A 138 -12.03 -7.20 10.19
CA ARG A 138 -11.82 -6.14 9.18
C ARG A 138 -10.74 -6.43 8.15
N GLN A 139 -10.05 -7.57 8.22
CA GLN A 139 -8.95 -8.02 7.36
C GLN A 139 -7.59 -7.35 7.64
N PHE A 140 -7.53 -6.30 8.44
CA PHE A 140 -6.30 -5.61 8.83
C PHE A 140 -6.39 -5.03 10.24
N ALA A 141 -5.25 -4.63 10.80
CA ALA A 141 -5.16 -3.86 12.05
C ALA A 141 -4.47 -2.52 11.81
N PRO A 142 -4.94 -1.43 12.45
CA PRO A 142 -4.34 -0.12 12.33
C PRO A 142 -2.95 -0.04 13.00
N ASP A 143 -2.14 0.96 12.63
CA ASP A 143 -0.75 1.12 13.09
C ASP A 143 -0.60 1.14 14.63
N ASP A 144 -1.58 1.72 15.33
CA ASP A 144 -1.57 1.84 16.79
C ASP A 144 -2.13 0.61 17.52
N LEU A 145 -2.40 -0.47 16.78
CA LEU A 145 -2.77 -1.78 17.31
C LEU A 145 -1.80 -2.85 16.80
N PRO A 146 -0.56 -2.89 17.32
CA PRO A 146 0.46 -3.82 16.85
C PRO A 146 0.12 -5.27 17.19
N ALA A 147 0.66 -6.21 16.41
CA ALA A 147 0.52 -7.65 16.67
C ALA A 147 1.19 -8.07 17.98
N PHE A 148 2.28 -7.40 18.35
CA PHE A 148 3.03 -7.60 19.58
C PHE A 148 3.17 -6.26 20.29
N ALA A 149 2.83 -6.18 21.58
CA ALA A 149 2.73 -4.94 22.33
C ALA A 149 4.04 -4.13 22.40
N ASP A 150 5.18 -4.78 22.26
CA ASP A 150 6.52 -4.19 22.32
C ASP A 150 7.15 -3.94 20.93
N ILE A 151 6.51 -4.35 19.83
CA ILE A 151 6.95 -4.10 18.47
C ILE A 151 5.88 -3.27 17.75
N ARG A 152 6.17 -2.02 17.45
CA ARG A 152 5.25 -1.17 16.68
C ARG A 152 5.78 -0.87 15.28
N ARG A 153 4.89 -0.69 14.35
CA ARG A 153 5.20 -0.13 13.04
C ARG A 153 5.26 1.39 13.15
N LEU A 154 6.23 2.05 12.50
CA LEU A 154 6.19 3.49 12.32
C LEU A 154 4.94 3.86 11.52
N ALA A 155 4.25 4.93 11.95
CA ALA A 155 3.12 5.44 11.19
C ALA A 155 3.57 6.00 9.82
N PRO A 156 2.67 6.06 8.81
CA PRO A 156 2.96 6.75 7.56
C PRO A 156 3.47 8.17 7.79
N GLY A 157 4.60 8.51 7.18
CA GLY A 157 5.26 9.81 7.32
C GLY A 157 5.98 10.04 8.65
N GLU A 158 6.04 9.06 9.55
CA GLU A 158 6.70 9.23 10.85
C GLU A 158 8.22 9.29 10.69
N MET A 159 8.81 10.29 11.34
CA MET A 159 10.25 10.47 11.50
C MET A 159 10.58 10.59 12.99
N LEU A 160 11.48 9.74 13.46
CA LEU A 160 11.96 9.69 14.84
C LEU A 160 13.39 10.18 14.91
N SER A 161 13.68 11.13 15.80
CA SER A 161 15.03 11.46 16.22
C SER A 161 15.36 10.71 17.51
N ILE A 162 16.52 10.05 17.53
CA ILE A 162 16.96 9.16 18.59
C ILE A 162 18.33 9.63 19.07
N ARG A 163 18.49 9.81 20.39
CA ARG A 163 19.76 10.08 21.04
C ARG A 163 19.91 9.21 22.27
N GLU A 164 21.10 8.72 22.51
CA GLU A 164 21.41 7.83 23.65
C GLU A 164 20.41 6.65 23.77
N GLY A 165 20.03 6.08 22.63
CA GLY A 165 19.10 4.94 22.58
C GLY A 165 17.64 5.29 22.92
N ARG A 166 17.25 6.56 22.97
CA ARG A 166 15.90 7.03 23.32
C ARG A 166 15.33 7.94 22.24
N ILE A 167 14.03 7.84 21.98
CA ILE A 167 13.30 8.77 21.12
C ILE A 167 13.23 10.13 21.82
N VAL A 168 13.83 11.14 21.19
CA VAL A 168 13.82 12.53 21.70
C VAL A 168 12.83 13.41 20.94
N GLU A 169 12.48 13.04 19.71
CA GLU A 169 11.49 13.75 18.89
C GLU A 169 10.78 12.75 17.97
N SER A 170 9.47 12.97 17.79
CA SER A 170 8.67 12.33 16.76
C SER A 170 7.95 13.41 15.95
N ARG A 171 8.07 13.33 14.64
CA ARG A 171 7.36 14.20 13.67
C ARG A 171 6.63 13.35 12.67
N ARG A 172 5.61 13.90 12.02
CA ARG A 172 4.90 13.25 10.95
C ARG A 172 4.80 14.16 9.72
N ASP A 173 5.21 13.66 8.56
CA ASP A 173 4.96 14.29 7.26
C ASP A 173 3.58 13.86 6.76
N THR A 174 2.67 14.81 6.62
CA THR A 174 1.29 14.58 6.20
C THR A 174 0.98 15.47 4.99
N PRO A 175 1.40 15.08 3.77
CA PRO A 175 1.27 15.94 2.58
C PRO A 175 -0.16 16.34 2.27
N LEU A 176 -1.14 15.55 2.67
CA LEU A 176 -2.56 15.87 2.46
C LEU A 176 -3.09 16.98 3.38
N ASP A 177 -2.43 17.27 4.52
CA ASP A 177 -2.83 18.37 5.41
C ASP A 177 -2.56 19.72 4.76
N THR A 178 -1.61 19.79 3.85
CA THR A 178 -1.24 20.98 3.09
C THR A 178 -1.73 20.96 1.64
N ALA A 179 -2.47 19.90 1.25
CA ALA A 179 -3.00 19.80 -0.10
C ALA A 179 -3.98 20.94 -0.39
N THR A 180 -3.71 21.68 -1.46
CA THR A 180 -4.57 22.78 -1.89
C THR A 180 -5.88 22.24 -2.45
N ARG A 181 -7.01 22.76 -2.00
CA ARG A 181 -8.29 22.51 -2.65
C ARG A 181 -8.31 23.15 -4.03
N LEU A 182 -8.63 22.36 -5.02
CA LEU A 182 -8.77 22.80 -6.41
C LEU A 182 -10.22 23.22 -6.66
N THR A 183 -10.41 24.19 -7.51
CA THR A 183 -11.75 24.67 -7.91
C THR A 183 -12.33 23.82 -9.04
N ASP A 184 -11.46 23.20 -9.83
CA ASP A 184 -11.80 22.40 -10.99
C ASP A 184 -10.74 21.30 -11.24
N GLY A 185 -11.03 20.44 -12.19
CA GLY A 185 -10.09 19.46 -12.71
C GLY A 185 -10.51 19.07 -14.12
N THR A 186 -9.54 19.04 -15.05
CA THR A 186 -9.78 18.64 -16.43
C THR A 186 -9.07 17.35 -16.77
N PRO A 187 -9.52 16.60 -17.79
CA PRO A 187 -8.81 15.41 -18.27
C PRO A 187 -7.35 15.69 -18.62
N GLU A 188 -7.03 16.89 -19.13
CA GLU A 188 -5.67 17.30 -19.50
C GLU A 188 -4.78 17.50 -18.27
N THR A 189 -5.29 18.17 -17.22
CA THR A 189 -4.55 18.32 -15.95
C THR A 189 -4.34 16.97 -15.28
N PHE A 190 -5.34 16.08 -15.32
CA PHE A 190 -5.20 14.72 -14.84
C PHE A 190 -4.12 13.95 -15.61
N GLN A 191 -4.14 14.01 -16.94
CA GLN A 191 -3.14 13.38 -17.80
C GLN A 191 -1.73 13.83 -17.42
N GLN A 192 -1.52 15.15 -17.29
CA GLN A 192 -0.21 15.70 -16.95
C GLN A 192 0.29 15.20 -15.59
N GLN A 193 -0.57 15.20 -14.56
CA GLN A 193 -0.21 14.71 -13.23
C GLN A 193 0.07 13.20 -13.23
N LEU A 194 -0.71 12.42 -13.97
CA LEU A 194 -0.49 10.98 -14.09
C LEU A 194 0.81 10.68 -14.85
N GLN A 195 1.08 11.36 -15.94
CA GLN A 195 2.30 11.18 -16.73
C GLN A 195 3.54 11.54 -15.90
N ASP A 196 3.53 12.66 -15.16
CA ASP A 196 4.61 13.04 -14.26
C ASP A 196 4.85 11.97 -13.17
N SER A 197 3.77 11.45 -12.60
CA SER A 197 3.89 10.40 -11.61
C SER A 197 4.41 9.08 -12.21
N VAL A 198 3.83 8.62 -13.31
CA VAL A 198 4.27 7.37 -13.96
C VAL A 198 5.72 7.49 -14.40
N GLU A 199 6.14 8.60 -15.01
CA GLU A 199 7.52 8.84 -15.42
C GLU A 199 8.50 8.72 -14.24
N ALA A 200 8.17 9.32 -13.10
CA ALA A 200 8.95 9.19 -11.88
C ALA A 200 9.08 7.72 -11.40
N HIS A 201 8.01 6.93 -11.54
CA HIS A 201 7.99 5.51 -11.16
C HIS A 201 8.64 4.58 -12.20
N LEU A 202 8.95 5.07 -13.39
CA LEU A 202 9.69 4.30 -14.40
C LEU A 202 11.22 4.36 -14.21
N MET A 203 11.72 5.15 -13.27
CA MET A 203 13.15 5.26 -12.97
C MET A 203 13.69 3.92 -12.46
N ALA A 204 14.44 3.20 -13.30
CA ALA A 204 15.05 1.91 -12.95
C ALA A 204 16.14 1.54 -13.98
N ASP A 205 17.20 0.89 -13.51
CA ASP A 205 18.24 0.27 -14.35
C ASP A 205 17.94 -1.22 -14.64
N VAL A 206 16.73 -1.67 -14.29
CA VAL A 206 16.25 -3.05 -14.41
C VAL A 206 14.93 -3.11 -15.18
N PRO A 207 14.56 -4.26 -15.77
CA PRO A 207 13.28 -4.41 -16.44
C PRO A 207 12.10 -4.19 -15.48
N LEU A 208 11.06 -3.53 -15.98
CA LEU A 208 9.83 -3.25 -15.26
C LEU A 208 8.59 -3.68 -16.04
N GLY A 209 7.48 -3.89 -15.32
CA GLY A 209 6.20 -4.27 -15.88
C GLY A 209 5.02 -3.65 -15.12
N LEU A 210 3.82 -4.05 -15.48
CA LEU A 210 2.56 -3.58 -14.89
C LEU A 210 1.69 -4.75 -14.45
N PHE A 211 1.19 -4.75 -13.24
CA PHE A 211 0.08 -5.61 -12.84
C PHE A 211 -1.21 -5.03 -13.42
N PHE A 212 -1.78 -5.76 -14.37
CA PHE A 212 -2.83 -5.26 -15.22
C PHE A 212 -4.11 -6.06 -15.09
N SER A 213 -5.15 -5.45 -14.53
CA SER A 213 -6.47 -6.09 -14.37
C SER A 213 -7.47 -5.72 -15.47
N GLY A 214 -7.11 -4.82 -16.40
CA GLY A 214 -8.07 -4.21 -17.33
C GLY A 214 -9.04 -3.22 -16.69
N GLY A 215 -8.90 -2.97 -15.37
CA GLY A 215 -9.68 -1.97 -14.64
C GLY A 215 -9.23 -0.53 -14.92
N VAL A 216 -10.02 0.44 -14.46
CA VAL A 216 -9.80 1.88 -14.71
C VAL A 216 -8.39 2.33 -14.33
N ASP A 217 -7.91 1.96 -13.13
CA ASP A 217 -6.62 2.44 -12.62
C ASP A 217 -5.45 1.84 -13.39
N SER A 218 -5.45 0.52 -13.56
CA SER A 218 -4.39 -0.16 -14.30
C SER A 218 -4.38 0.24 -15.78
N SER A 219 -5.56 0.51 -16.37
CA SER A 219 -5.66 1.03 -17.74
C SER A 219 -5.13 2.47 -17.86
N ALA A 220 -5.32 3.30 -16.83
CA ALA A 220 -4.77 4.65 -16.80
C ALA A 220 -3.23 4.61 -16.74
N ILE A 221 -2.66 3.74 -15.90
CA ILE A 221 -1.21 3.56 -15.83
C ILE A 221 -0.66 3.02 -17.16
N LEU A 222 -1.32 2.01 -17.76
CA LEU A 222 -0.92 1.44 -19.05
C LEU A 222 -0.88 2.52 -20.15
N ALA A 223 -1.93 3.33 -20.25
CA ALA A 223 -2.02 4.41 -21.24
C ALA A 223 -0.90 5.44 -21.04
N ALA A 224 -0.61 5.84 -19.79
CA ALA A 224 0.48 6.77 -19.49
C ALA A 224 1.86 6.16 -19.81
N MET A 225 2.09 4.88 -19.47
CA MET A 225 3.34 4.17 -19.84
C MET A 225 3.53 4.09 -21.35
N SER A 226 2.45 3.81 -22.09
CA SER A 226 2.46 3.75 -23.56
C SER A 226 2.78 5.13 -24.17
N ASP A 227 2.17 6.20 -23.68
CA ASP A 227 2.42 7.58 -24.12
C ASP A 227 3.89 7.98 -23.90
N LEU A 228 4.42 7.73 -22.71
CA LEU A 228 5.80 8.02 -22.35
C LEU A 228 6.78 7.24 -23.24
N ARG A 229 6.52 5.94 -23.44
CA ARG A 229 7.32 5.09 -24.32
C ARG A 229 7.37 5.63 -25.76
N HIS A 230 6.22 6.06 -26.31
CA HIS A 230 6.14 6.66 -27.64
C HIS A 230 6.89 8.00 -27.69
N ARG A 231 6.73 8.85 -26.68
CA ARG A 231 7.44 10.13 -26.56
C ARG A 231 8.95 9.95 -26.60
N ASP A 232 9.45 8.96 -25.86
CA ASP A 232 10.88 8.72 -25.67
C ASP A 232 11.48 7.80 -26.76
N GLY A 233 10.65 7.27 -27.69
CA GLY A 233 11.08 6.36 -28.74
C GLY A 233 11.65 5.02 -28.20
N SER A 234 11.24 4.62 -27.01
CA SER A 234 11.77 3.42 -26.34
C SER A 234 11.33 2.14 -27.05
N ALA A 235 12.29 1.28 -27.36
CA ALA A 235 12.06 -0.05 -27.90
C ALA A 235 11.91 -1.14 -26.80
N ALA A 236 12.07 -0.79 -25.52
CA ALA A 236 11.93 -1.75 -24.43
C ALA A 236 10.52 -2.36 -24.40
N PRO A 237 10.37 -3.67 -24.17
CA PRO A 237 9.03 -4.28 -24.09
C PRO A 237 8.26 -3.71 -22.91
N LEU A 238 6.97 -3.43 -23.12
CA LEU A 238 6.02 -3.12 -22.06
C LEU A 238 5.31 -4.41 -21.64
N LEU A 239 5.68 -4.94 -20.48
CA LEU A 239 5.13 -6.21 -19.99
C LEU A 239 3.94 -5.97 -19.08
N THR A 240 2.84 -6.68 -19.32
CA THR A 240 1.65 -6.64 -18.46
C THR A 240 1.33 -8.05 -17.95
N TYR A 241 1.01 -8.15 -16.66
CA TYR A 241 0.72 -9.40 -15.98
C TYR A 241 -0.71 -9.40 -15.45
N THR A 242 -1.49 -10.40 -15.83
CA THR A 242 -2.91 -10.53 -15.44
C THR A 242 -3.17 -11.92 -14.88
N VAL A 243 -3.77 -11.99 -13.68
CA VAL A 243 -4.26 -13.24 -13.12
C VAL A 243 -5.53 -13.67 -13.85
N ARG A 244 -5.60 -14.94 -14.25
CA ARG A 244 -6.81 -15.56 -14.78
C ARG A 244 -7.27 -16.67 -13.86
N PHE A 245 -8.48 -16.53 -13.31
CA PHE A 245 -9.07 -17.57 -12.45
C PHE A 245 -9.65 -18.72 -13.28
N ASP A 246 -9.56 -19.93 -12.74
CA ASP A 246 -10.13 -21.15 -13.34
C ASP A 246 -11.67 -21.20 -13.25
N ARG A 247 -12.24 -20.37 -12.38
CA ARG A 247 -13.68 -20.20 -12.16
C ARG A 247 -14.06 -18.72 -12.13
N GLY A 248 -15.19 -18.41 -12.67
CA GLY A 248 -15.76 -17.06 -12.68
C GLY A 248 -16.32 -16.74 -14.07
N GLY A 249 -17.46 -16.03 -14.07
CA GLY A 249 -18.12 -15.64 -15.31
C GLY A 249 -17.20 -14.82 -16.22
N ASP A 250 -17.71 -14.41 -17.33
CA ASP A 250 -17.15 -13.60 -18.42
C ASP A 250 -15.65 -13.26 -18.34
N ASP A 251 -14.96 -13.62 -19.36
CA ASP A 251 -13.52 -13.52 -19.51
C ASP A 251 -13.01 -12.06 -19.49
N GLU A 252 -12.83 -11.52 -18.28
CA GLU A 252 -12.16 -10.21 -18.09
C GLU A 252 -10.72 -10.25 -18.67
N THR A 253 -10.13 -11.44 -18.74
CA THR A 253 -8.79 -11.66 -19.28
C THR A 253 -8.73 -11.39 -20.78
N ALA A 254 -9.78 -11.73 -21.54
CA ALA A 254 -9.84 -11.43 -22.98
C ALA A 254 -9.86 -9.92 -23.23
N THR A 255 -10.67 -9.20 -22.48
CA THR A 255 -10.73 -7.72 -22.54
C THR A 255 -9.40 -7.09 -22.13
N ALA A 256 -8.79 -7.57 -21.05
CA ALA A 256 -7.48 -7.08 -20.62
C ALA A 256 -6.40 -7.34 -21.68
N ARG A 257 -6.41 -8.50 -22.31
CA ARG A 257 -5.49 -8.82 -23.42
C ARG A 257 -5.68 -7.88 -24.62
N GLU A 258 -6.93 -7.64 -25.04
CA GLU A 258 -7.24 -6.73 -26.13
C GLU A 258 -6.70 -5.32 -25.85
N ILE A 259 -6.93 -4.80 -24.66
CA ILE A 259 -6.46 -3.47 -24.24
C ILE A 259 -4.93 -3.43 -24.25
N ALA A 260 -4.26 -4.40 -23.60
CA ALA A 260 -2.81 -4.42 -23.49
C ALA A 260 -2.13 -4.52 -24.87
N THR A 261 -2.60 -5.42 -25.72
CA THR A 261 -2.03 -5.59 -27.08
C THR A 261 -2.31 -4.39 -27.97
N GLY A 262 -3.47 -3.73 -27.81
CA GLY A 262 -3.81 -2.49 -28.51
C GLY A 262 -2.87 -1.32 -28.16
N GLU A 263 -2.33 -1.30 -26.94
CA GLU A 263 -1.30 -0.33 -26.48
C GLU A 263 0.13 -0.80 -26.77
N GLY A 264 0.33 -1.88 -27.54
CA GLY A 264 1.63 -2.41 -27.88
C GLY A 264 2.36 -3.08 -26.70
N ALA A 265 1.62 -3.49 -25.69
CA ALA A 265 2.16 -4.23 -24.56
C ALA A 265 2.13 -5.75 -24.81
N GLU A 266 3.12 -6.45 -24.27
CA GLU A 266 3.14 -7.89 -24.19
C GLU A 266 2.28 -8.34 -23.01
N PHE A 267 1.31 -9.20 -23.28
CA PHE A 267 0.34 -9.66 -22.28
C PHE A 267 0.75 -11.05 -21.74
N VAL A 268 1.03 -11.11 -20.46
CA VAL A 268 1.36 -12.34 -19.74
C VAL A 268 0.14 -12.82 -18.95
N ASP A 269 -0.44 -13.92 -19.37
CA ASP A 269 -1.56 -14.61 -18.73
C ASP A 269 -1.03 -15.50 -17.60
N VAL A 270 -1.51 -15.31 -16.38
CA VAL A 270 -1.09 -16.05 -15.19
C VAL A 270 -2.29 -16.82 -14.64
N PRO A 271 -2.43 -18.10 -14.99
CA PRO A 271 -3.53 -18.92 -14.49
C PRO A 271 -3.42 -19.10 -12.97
N TYR A 272 -4.55 -19.09 -12.28
CA TYR A 272 -4.66 -19.29 -10.85
C TYR A 272 -5.92 -20.08 -10.51
N GLY A 273 -5.74 -21.23 -9.88
CA GLY A 273 -6.82 -22.12 -9.52
C GLY A 273 -6.77 -22.58 -8.06
N LYS A 274 -7.71 -23.49 -7.70
CA LYS A 274 -7.79 -24.02 -6.34
C LYS A 274 -6.50 -24.67 -5.86
N THR A 275 -5.79 -25.38 -6.74
CA THR A 275 -4.51 -26.01 -6.40
C THR A 275 -3.46 -24.98 -6.01
N ASP A 276 -3.39 -23.87 -6.76
CA ASP A 276 -2.46 -22.77 -6.48
C ASP A 276 -2.85 -22.08 -5.17
N PHE A 277 -4.14 -21.83 -4.94
CA PHE A 277 -4.66 -21.29 -3.69
C PHE A 277 -4.22 -22.09 -2.47
N LEU A 278 -4.36 -23.43 -2.50
CA LEU A 278 -3.95 -24.28 -1.38
C LEU A 278 -2.43 -24.31 -1.18
N ALA A 279 -1.67 -24.27 -2.26
CA ALA A 279 -0.21 -24.23 -2.22
C ALA A 279 0.32 -22.89 -1.68
N ASP A 280 -0.29 -21.78 -2.07
CA ASP A 280 0.15 -20.44 -1.74
C ASP A 280 -0.29 -19.99 -0.32
N ALA A 281 -1.31 -20.62 0.28
CA ALA A 281 -1.86 -20.20 1.58
C ALA A 281 -0.79 -20.13 2.69
N GLY A 282 0.09 -21.14 2.76
CA GLY A 282 1.20 -21.15 3.73
C GLY A 282 2.27 -20.10 3.43
N LEU A 283 2.56 -19.85 2.16
CA LEU A 283 3.53 -18.84 1.72
C LEU A 283 3.00 -17.43 1.99
N ALA A 284 1.71 -17.20 1.80
CA ALA A 284 1.05 -15.92 2.09
C ALA A 284 1.14 -15.57 3.59
N ALA A 285 0.90 -16.54 4.46
CA ALA A 285 1.04 -16.35 5.91
C ALA A 285 2.50 -16.03 6.33
N LEU A 286 3.49 -16.57 5.63
CA LEU A 286 4.90 -16.28 5.86
C LEU A 286 5.34 -14.94 5.25
N ALA A 287 4.73 -14.53 4.14
CA ALA A 287 5.03 -13.27 3.48
C ALA A 287 4.47 -12.08 4.27
N CYS A 288 3.22 -12.19 4.73
CA CYS A 288 2.53 -11.13 5.48
C CYS A 288 2.69 -11.35 6.99
N ASP A 289 3.89 -11.10 7.51
CA ASP A 289 4.21 -11.23 8.94
C ASP A 289 3.53 -10.16 9.81
N ASP A 290 3.07 -9.07 9.22
CA ASP A 290 2.13 -8.11 9.81
C ASP A 290 0.79 -8.29 9.11
N ALA A 291 -0.12 -8.89 9.80
CA ALA A 291 -1.27 -9.52 9.22
C ALA A 291 -2.21 -8.54 8.49
N ALA A 292 -2.19 -8.58 7.17
CA ALA A 292 -3.32 -8.28 6.33
C ALA A 292 -3.96 -9.61 5.90
N ALA A 293 -5.27 -9.69 5.93
CA ALA A 293 -6.02 -10.90 5.57
C ALA A 293 -6.92 -10.66 4.33
N ASP A 294 -6.53 -9.74 3.48
CA ASP A 294 -7.17 -9.52 2.18
C ASP A 294 -6.99 -10.77 1.31
N TYR A 295 -8.11 -11.29 0.80
CA TYR A 295 -8.09 -12.47 -0.08
C TYR A 295 -7.31 -12.24 -1.39
N ALA A 296 -7.04 -11.00 -1.78
CA ALA A 296 -6.18 -10.66 -2.91
C ALA A 296 -4.68 -10.92 -2.65
N ILE A 297 -4.26 -11.17 -1.41
CA ILE A 297 -2.88 -11.54 -1.07
C ILE A 297 -2.42 -12.75 -1.90
N LEU A 298 -3.24 -13.79 -1.97
CA LEU A 298 -2.90 -15.05 -2.62
C LEU A 298 -2.62 -14.89 -4.12
N PRO A 299 -3.55 -14.35 -4.95
CA PRO A 299 -3.28 -14.13 -6.36
C PRO A 299 -2.20 -13.08 -6.61
N THR A 300 -2.02 -12.09 -5.70
CA THR A 300 -0.92 -11.10 -5.82
C THR A 300 0.43 -11.77 -5.61
N LEU A 301 0.54 -12.65 -4.62
CA LEU A 301 1.76 -13.44 -4.37
C LEU A 301 2.13 -14.30 -5.58
N HIS A 302 1.15 -15.01 -6.14
CA HIS A 302 1.31 -15.85 -7.33
C HIS A 302 1.72 -15.04 -8.56
N LEU A 303 1.10 -13.88 -8.75
CA LEU A 303 1.44 -12.95 -9.82
C LEU A 303 2.89 -12.46 -9.69
N ALA A 304 3.33 -12.13 -8.48
CA ALA A 304 4.69 -11.71 -8.20
C ALA A 304 5.70 -12.82 -8.48
N GLN A 305 5.39 -14.07 -8.11
CA GLN A 305 6.21 -15.24 -8.40
C GLN A 305 6.42 -15.46 -9.90
N ARG A 306 5.40 -15.17 -10.72
CA ARG A 306 5.52 -15.25 -12.18
C ARG A 306 6.32 -14.06 -12.73
N ALA A 307 5.99 -12.85 -12.32
CA ALA A 307 6.54 -11.60 -12.86
C ALA A 307 8.05 -11.46 -12.60
N VAL A 308 8.55 -11.90 -11.44
CA VAL A 308 9.98 -11.78 -11.07
C VAL A 308 10.94 -12.50 -12.03
N ARG A 309 10.43 -13.41 -12.87
CA ARG A 309 11.22 -14.11 -13.89
C ARG A 309 11.64 -13.17 -15.03
N ASP A 310 10.83 -12.14 -15.30
CA ASP A 310 11.00 -11.25 -16.43
C ASP A 310 11.38 -9.83 -15.98
N VAL A 311 10.86 -9.37 -14.82
CA VAL A 311 11.01 -7.98 -14.33
C VAL A 311 11.46 -7.93 -12.88
N LYS A 312 11.97 -6.78 -12.44
CA LYS A 312 12.36 -6.53 -11.04
C LYS A 312 11.50 -5.45 -10.38
N VAL A 313 10.71 -4.73 -11.17
CA VAL A 313 9.77 -3.71 -10.73
C VAL A 313 8.42 -3.98 -11.38
N ALA A 314 7.33 -3.86 -10.62
CA ALA A 314 5.97 -3.91 -11.14
C ALA A 314 5.17 -2.72 -10.64
N LEU A 315 4.58 -1.95 -11.57
CA LEU A 315 3.63 -0.91 -11.25
C LEU A 315 2.27 -1.52 -10.91
N SER A 316 1.51 -0.86 -10.03
CA SER A 316 0.16 -1.27 -9.61
C SER A 316 -0.77 -0.07 -9.49
N GLY A 317 -2.08 -0.31 -9.66
CA GLY A 317 -3.13 0.71 -9.58
C GLY A 317 -3.62 1.06 -8.19
N GLU A 318 -2.95 0.62 -7.12
CA GLU A 318 -3.34 0.92 -5.74
C GLU A 318 -3.35 2.45 -5.50
N GLY A 319 -4.30 2.92 -4.69
CA GLY A 319 -4.50 4.34 -4.41
C GLY A 319 -5.52 5.03 -5.33
N GLY A 320 -5.79 4.48 -6.52
CA GLY A 320 -6.73 5.08 -7.46
C GLY A 320 -8.16 5.21 -6.92
N ASP A 321 -8.65 4.23 -6.18
CA ASP A 321 -9.96 4.28 -5.54
C ASP A 321 -10.01 5.32 -4.41
N GLU A 322 -8.97 5.41 -3.60
CA GLU A 322 -8.87 6.28 -2.42
C GLU A 322 -8.81 7.76 -2.83
N PHE A 323 -7.91 8.11 -3.73
CA PHE A 323 -7.70 9.51 -4.11
C PHE A 323 -8.73 10.06 -5.10
N PHE A 324 -9.31 9.20 -5.94
CA PHE A 324 -10.26 9.61 -6.99
C PHE A 324 -11.71 9.17 -6.73
N GLY A 325 -12.04 8.76 -5.51
CA GLY A 325 -13.43 8.52 -5.09
C GLY A 325 -14.08 7.28 -5.71
N GLY A 326 -13.31 6.21 -5.92
CA GLY A 326 -13.77 5.01 -6.64
C GLY A 326 -14.78 4.15 -5.90
N TYR A 327 -14.72 4.10 -4.57
CA TYR A 327 -15.55 3.22 -3.77
C TYR A 327 -17.03 3.60 -3.73
N GLY A 328 -17.90 2.60 -3.86
CA GLY A 328 -19.35 2.79 -3.76
C GLY A 328 -19.81 3.37 -2.42
N ARG A 329 -19.03 3.11 -1.33
CA ARG A 329 -19.30 3.66 0.00
C ARG A 329 -19.18 5.18 0.07
N TYR A 330 -18.35 5.81 -0.73
CA TYR A 330 -18.25 7.27 -0.81
C TYR A 330 -19.55 7.89 -1.30
N ARG A 331 -20.14 7.33 -2.37
CA ARG A 331 -21.45 7.76 -2.88
C ARG A 331 -22.58 7.54 -1.88
N ALA A 332 -22.55 6.40 -1.18
CA ALA A 332 -23.51 6.10 -0.14
C ALA A 332 -23.39 7.07 1.04
N GLY A 333 -22.14 7.40 1.45
CA GLY A 333 -21.87 8.37 2.51
C GLY A 333 -22.34 9.77 2.16
N LEU A 334 -22.12 10.22 0.93
CA LEU A 334 -22.60 11.52 0.45
C LEU A 334 -24.14 11.62 0.38
N ARG A 335 -24.85 10.51 0.12
CA ARG A 335 -26.32 10.48 0.16
C ARG A 335 -26.85 10.51 1.58
N ALA A 336 -26.08 9.98 2.52
CA ALA A 336 -26.41 9.94 3.94
C ALA A 336 -25.90 11.19 4.70
N ILE A 337 -25.65 12.32 4.02
CA ILE A 337 -25.24 13.58 4.65
C ILE A 337 -26.26 13.94 5.76
N GLY A 338 -25.77 13.94 7.01
CA GLY A 338 -26.59 14.12 8.21
C GLY A 338 -26.94 12.83 8.95
N ALA A 339 -26.67 11.64 8.41
CA ALA A 339 -26.68 10.38 9.15
C ALA A 339 -25.29 10.14 9.78
N LYS A 340 -25.26 9.52 10.96
CA LYS A 340 -24.01 9.01 11.53
C LYS A 340 -23.42 8.00 10.55
N PHE A 341 -22.23 8.26 10.02
CA PHE A 341 -21.48 7.27 9.23
C PHE A 341 -20.83 6.32 10.23
N PRO A 342 -21.33 5.11 10.44
CA PRO A 342 -20.68 4.20 11.36
C PRO A 342 -19.47 3.61 10.68
N THR A 343 -18.34 3.57 11.37
CA THR A 343 -17.38 2.49 11.21
C THR A 343 -18.19 1.22 11.52
N ARG A 344 -18.66 0.55 10.48
CA ARG A 344 -19.51 -0.64 10.68
C ARG A 344 -18.63 -1.76 11.21
N PRO A 345 -19.09 -2.45 12.27
CA PRO A 345 -18.48 -3.70 12.68
C PRO A 345 -18.33 -4.61 11.47
N GLY A 346 -17.23 -5.33 11.39
CA GLY A 346 -16.99 -6.31 10.35
C GLY A 346 -17.88 -7.54 10.50
N ALA A 347 -17.62 -8.57 9.70
CA ALA A 347 -18.47 -9.76 9.66
C ALA A 347 -18.41 -10.56 10.96
N ALA A 348 -17.26 -10.66 11.59
CA ALA A 348 -17.06 -11.46 12.81
C ALA A 348 -17.80 -10.88 14.03
N LEU A 349 -17.77 -9.55 14.19
CA LEU A 349 -18.57 -8.89 15.25
C LEU A 349 -20.06 -9.02 15.00
N ARG A 350 -20.52 -8.82 13.74
CA ARG A 350 -21.95 -8.93 13.42
C ARG A 350 -22.50 -10.34 13.60
N SER A 351 -21.72 -11.37 13.32
CA SER A 351 -22.10 -12.77 13.49
C SER A 351 -21.98 -13.27 14.93
N GLY A 352 -21.30 -12.50 15.80
CA GLY A 352 -21.15 -12.85 17.21
C GLY A 352 -20.17 -14.00 17.48
N VAL A 353 -19.30 -14.33 16.53
CA VAL A 353 -18.33 -15.45 16.65
C VAL A 353 -17.13 -15.13 17.54
N LEU A 354 -16.85 -13.83 17.76
CA LEU A 354 -15.74 -13.41 18.63
C LEU A 354 -16.06 -13.66 20.11
N ARG A 355 -15.04 -13.92 20.90
CA ARG A 355 -15.13 -13.97 22.36
C ARG A 355 -15.63 -12.64 22.91
N GLY A 356 -16.46 -12.67 23.96
CA GLY A 356 -17.15 -11.49 24.46
C GLY A 356 -16.19 -10.37 24.93
N ASP A 357 -15.03 -10.72 25.50
CA ASP A 357 -14.00 -9.76 25.90
C ASP A 357 -13.34 -9.09 24.69
N VAL A 358 -13.01 -9.84 23.65
CA VAL A 358 -12.45 -9.32 22.38
C VAL A 358 -13.48 -8.44 21.67
N ALA A 359 -14.72 -8.94 21.52
CA ALA A 359 -15.82 -8.22 20.87
C ALA A 359 -16.10 -6.86 21.56
N SER A 360 -16.15 -6.84 22.91
CA SER A 360 -16.38 -5.61 23.68
C SER A 360 -15.26 -4.59 23.50
N ARG A 361 -14.00 -5.03 23.52
CA ARG A 361 -12.82 -4.17 23.29
C ARG A 361 -12.79 -3.62 21.86
N LEU A 362 -13.11 -4.43 20.83
CA LEU A 362 -13.21 -3.97 19.44
C LEU A 362 -14.34 -2.94 19.26
N MET A 363 -15.50 -3.18 19.83
CA MET A 363 -16.62 -2.23 19.77
C MET A 363 -16.27 -0.90 20.43
N ALA A 364 -15.61 -0.93 21.59
CA ALA A 364 -15.14 0.29 22.26
C ALA A 364 -14.11 1.05 21.41
N ARG A 365 -13.19 0.31 20.78
CA ARG A 365 -12.20 0.87 19.86
C ARG A 365 -12.86 1.55 18.66
N TYR A 366 -13.73 0.85 17.92
CA TYR A 366 -14.41 1.41 16.76
C TYR A 366 -15.28 2.63 17.10
N SER A 367 -15.89 2.64 18.27
CA SER A 367 -16.62 3.80 18.77
C SER A 367 -15.70 5.00 19.04
N SER A 368 -14.51 4.76 19.61
CA SER A 368 -13.48 5.79 19.83
C SER A 368 -12.94 6.32 18.50
N ASP A 369 -12.64 5.46 17.54
CA ASP A 369 -12.12 5.86 16.23
C ASP A 369 -13.15 6.69 15.46
N ALA A 370 -14.43 6.29 15.48
CA ALA A 370 -15.52 7.08 14.92
C ALA A 370 -15.66 8.47 15.55
N ALA A 371 -15.44 8.58 16.85
CA ALA A 371 -15.51 9.86 17.55
C ALA A 371 -14.33 10.80 17.22
N ARG A 372 -13.19 10.26 16.81
CA ARG A 372 -11.99 11.02 16.41
C ARG A 372 -12.02 11.54 14.98
N MET A 373 -12.95 11.05 14.14
CA MET A 373 -13.03 11.47 12.74
C MET A 373 -13.61 12.90 12.65
N PRO A 374 -12.82 13.89 12.21
CA PRO A 374 -13.32 15.24 12.02
C PRO A 374 -14.41 15.24 10.94
N GLY A 375 -15.55 15.82 11.23
CA GLY A 375 -16.62 16.02 10.25
C GLY A 375 -17.60 14.85 10.06
N LEU A 376 -17.32 13.65 10.54
CA LEU A 376 -18.29 12.54 10.47
C LEU A 376 -19.50 12.72 11.40
N MET A 377 -19.32 13.50 12.46
CA MET A 377 -20.33 13.75 13.49
C MET A 377 -21.08 15.09 13.30
N THR A 378 -20.58 15.95 12.42
CA THR A 378 -21.25 17.21 12.07
C THR A 378 -22.14 17.04 10.85
N ARG A 379 -23.23 17.83 10.76
CA ARG A 379 -24.03 17.93 9.54
C ARG A 379 -23.15 18.58 8.46
N LEU A 380 -22.51 17.78 7.64
CA LEU A 380 -21.72 18.27 6.52
C LEU A 380 -22.69 18.73 5.42
N THR A 381 -22.82 20.03 5.25
CA THR A 381 -23.55 20.65 4.14
C THR A 381 -22.67 20.76 2.89
N ASP A 382 -21.36 20.60 3.05
CA ASP A 382 -20.35 20.67 2.02
C ASP A 382 -19.97 19.24 1.56
N ARG A 383 -20.29 18.92 0.31
CA ARG A 383 -19.99 17.60 -0.29
C ARG A 383 -18.51 17.34 -0.45
N ASP A 384 -17.72 18.38 -0.71
CA ASP A 384 -16.26 18.28 -0.82
C ASP A 384 -15.63 17.91 0.52
N ALA A 385 -16.04 18.58 1.59
CA ALA A 385 -15.59 18.26 2.93
C ALA A 385 -16.02 16.86 3.38
N ALA A 386 -17.24 16.44 3.03
CA ALA A 386 -17.74 15.11 3.33
C ALA A 386 -16.94 14.03 2.61
N LEU A 387 -16.68 14.19 1.32
CA LEU A 387 -15.88 13.25 0.55
C LEU A 387 -14.44 13.20 1.05
N ALA A 388 -13.82 14.36 1.29
CA ALA A 388 -12.46 14.44 1.80
C ALA A 388 -12.31 13.71 3.15
N SER A 389 -13.30 13.83 4.05
CA SER A 389 -13.31 13.11 5.33
C SER A 389 -13.36 11.59 5.15
N LEU A 390 -14.19 11.11 4.22
CA LEU A 390 -14.29 9.67 3.91
C LEU A 390 -13.01 9.14 3.27
N GLN A 391 -12.45 9.89 2.30
CA GLN A 391 -11.19 9.53 1.65
C GLN A 391 -10.04 9.53 2.66
N ARG A 392 -9.96 10.56 3.53
CA ARG A 392 -8.92 10.67 4.55
C ARG A 392 -8.91 9.47 5.50
N HIS A 393 -10.08 8.99 5.90
CA HIS A 393 -10.17 7.79 6.72
C HIS A 393 -9.56 6.56 6.02
N ASP A 394 -9.91 6.35 4.76
CA ASP A 394 -9.36 5.20 4.02
C ASP A 394 -7.85 5.36 3.73
N ILE A 395 -7.40 6.57 3.44
CA ILE A 395 -5.98 6.86 3.18
C ILE A 395 -5.12 6.71 4.44
N ASP A 396 -5.63 7.11 5.61
CA ASP A 396 -4.89 7.03 6.86
C ASP A 396 -4.94 5.63 7.51
N ASP A 397 -5.93 4.81 7.20
CA ASP A 397 -6.17 3.52 7.87
C ASP A 397 -6.10 2.33 6.88
N TRP A 398 -7.02 2.25 5.92
CA TRP A 398 -7.08 1.10 5.01
C TRP A 398 -5.88 1.01 4.07
N LEU A 399 -5.55 2.11 3.38
CA LEU A 399 -4.51 2.12 2.35
C LEU A 399 -3.15 1.61 2.87
N PRO A 400 -2.57 2.14 3.97
CA PRO A 400 -1.29 1.68 4.48
C PRO A 400 -1.33 0.33 5.17
N ASN A 401 -2.47 -0.04 5.80
CA ASN A 401 -2.55 -1.19 6.69
C ASN A 401 -3.09 -2.45 6.02
N ASP A 402 -3.67 -2.33 4.83
CA ASP A 402 -4.16 -3.46 4.03
C ASP A 402 -3.53 -3.46 2.63
N LEU A 403 -3.82 -2.44 1.82
CA LEU A 403 -3.48 -2.46 0.40
C LEU A 403 -1.98 -2.37 0.14
N LEU A 404 -1.29 -1.40 0.74
CA LEU A 404 0.14 -1.19 0.51
C LEU A 404 1.00 -2.24 1.19
N ILE A 405 0.66 -2.65 2.41
CA ILE A 405 1.39 -3.73 3.11
C ILE A 405 1.25 -5.06 2.36
N LYS A 406 0.05 -5.37 1.87
CA LYS A 406 -0.19 -6.53 1.01
C LYS A 406 0.70 -6.51 -0.23
N LEU A 407 0.68 -5.40 -0.97
CA LEU A 407 1.47 -5.26 -2.19
C LEU A 407 2.97 -5.44 -1.89
N ASP A 408 3.51 -4.67 -0.94
CA ASP A 408 4.93 -4.74 -0.59
C ASP A 408 5.33 -6.15 -0.16
N ARG A 409 4.60 -6.77 0.76
CA ARG A 409 4.94 -8.09 1.30
C ARG A 409 4.88 -9.19 0.26
N CYS A 410 3.84 -9.22 -0.57
CA CYS A 410 3.70 -10.22 -1.63
C CYS A 410 4.81 -10.11 -2.67
N LEU A 411 5.16 -8.89 -3.08
CA LEU A 411 6.16 -8.70 -4.11
C LEU A 411 7.58 -8.90 -3.57
N MET A 412 7.89 -8.30 -2.42
CA MET A 412 9.21 -8.42 -1.79
C MET A 412 9.56 -9.86 -1.41
N ARG A 413 8.57 -10.71 -1.12
CA ARG A 413 8.78 -12.15 -0.89
C ARG A 413 9.48 -12.84 -2.06
N HIS A 414 9.25 -12.36 -3.26
CA HIS A 414 9.85 -12.89 -4.48
C HIS A 414 11.01 -12.03 -5.02
N GLY A 415 11.38 -10.95 -4.34
CA GLY A 415 12.42 -10.04 -4.80
C GLY A 415 11.96 -9.18 -5.99
N LEU A 416 10.68 -8.80 -5.99
CA LEU A 416 10.05 -7.89 -6.93
C LEU A 416 9.64 -6.61 -6.18
N GLU A 417 9.89 -5.44 -6.76
CA GLU A 417 9.49 -4.16 -6.16
C GLU A 417 8.13 -3.70 -6.71
N GLY A 418 7.21 -3.39 -5.80
CA GLY A 418 5.92 -2.80 -6.14
C GLY A 418 5.97 -1.28 -6.12
N ARG A 419 5.43 -0.63 -7.16
CA ARG A 419 5.31 0.83 -7.28
C ARG A 419 3.89 1.25 -7.56
N THR A 420 3.47 2.35 -6.93
CA THR A 420 2.06 2.79 -6.90
C THR A 420 1.92 4.25 -7.36
N PRO A 421 1.86 4.53 -8.67
CA PRO A 421 1.84 5.91 -9.18
C PRO A 421 0.71 6.78 -8.62
N PHE A 422 -0.45 6.21 -8.28
CA PHE A 422 -1.54 6.97 -7.66
C PHE A 422 -1.25 7.40 -6.22
N VAL A 423 -0.29 6.75 -5.54
CA VAL A 423 0.12 7.08 -4.16
C VAL A 423 1.34 8.01 -4.14
N ASP A 424 1.78 8.46 -5.29
CA ASP A 424 2.81 9.49 -5.39
C ASP A 424 2.40 10.78 -4.67
N ARG A 425 3.36 11.48 -4.04
CA ARG A 425 3.12 12.69 -3.26
C ARG A 425 2.37 13.79 -4.03
N MET A 426 2.72 13.99 -5.31
CA MET A 426 2.10 15.04 -6.14
C MET A 426 0.74 14.58 -6.67
N MET A 427 0.67 13.35 -7.19
CA MET A 427 -0.55 12.77 -7.75
C MET A 427 -1.64 12.59 -6.68
N SER A 428 -1.27 12.15 -5.48
CA SER A 428 -2.19 11.98 -4.35
C SER A 428 -2.72 13.33 -3.83
N ALA A 429 -1.86 14.34 -3.72
CA ALA A 429 -2.27 15.70 -3.34
C ALA A 429 -3.23 16.31 -4.38
N TYR A 430 -2.93 16.14 -5.68
CA TYR A 430 -3.83 16.53 -6.77
C TYR A 430 -5.18 15.82 -6.64
N GLY A 431 -5.18 14.48 -6.62
CA GLY A 431 -6.40 13.67 -6.54
C GLY A 431 -7.25 14.00 -5.31
N PHE A 432 -6.60 14.14 -4.13
CA PHE A 432 -7.30 14.51 -2.89
C PHE A 432 -7.88 15.93 -2.95
N GLY A 433 -7.16 16.88 -3.57
CA GLY A 433 -7.57 18.29 -3.71
C GLY A 433 -8.72 18.53 -4.68
N LEU A 434 -9.01 17.62 -5.62
CA LEU A 434 -10.08 17.76 -6.59
C LEU A 434 -11.46 17.92 -5.94
N PRO A 435 -12.39 18.72 -6.55
CA PRO A 435 -13.77 18.81 -6.08
C PRO A 435 -14.51 17.49 -6.30
N HIS A 436 -15.56 17.28 -5.49
CA HIS A 436 -16.30 16.02 -5.52
C HIS A 436 -16.90 15.69 -6.90
N ASP A 437 -17.32 16.68 -7.67
CA ASP A 437 -17.91 16.49 -9.00
C ASP A 437 -16.90 15.99 -10.05
N ALA A 438 -15.60 16.30 -9.87
CA ALA A 438 -14.53 15.74 -10.69
C ALA A 438 -14.23 14.27 -10.31
N LYS A 439 -14.50 13.88 -9.07
CA LYS A 439 -14.28 12.51 -8.57
C LYS A 439 -15.50 11.62 -8.74
N ILE A 440 -16.70 12.14 -8.45
CA ILE A 440 -17.96 11.40 -8.43
C ILE A 440 -18.96 12.10 -9.34
N GLY A 441 -19.09 11.62 -10.56
CA GLY A 441 -19.96 12.16 -11.59
C GLY A 441 -20.98 11.16 -12.13
N PRO A 442 -21.62 11.47 -13.28
CA PRO A 442 -22.43 10.51 -14.01
C PRO A 442 -21.63 9.23 -14.32
N GLY A 443 -22.14 8.09 -13.94
CA GLY A 443 -21.41 6.81 -14.10
C GLY A 443 -20.54 6.41 -12.91
N GLY A 444 -20.52 7.20 -11.82
CA GLY A 444 -19.94 6.80 -10.53
C GLY A 444 -18.63 7.46 -10.15
N GLY A 445 -17.82 6.76 -9.37
CA GLY A 445 -16.51 7.26 -8.93
C GLY A 445 -15.44 7.24 -10.03
N LYS A 446 -14.30 7.89 -9.75
CA LYS A 446 -13.18 8.09 -10.68
C LYS A 446 -13.59 8.82 -11.96
N TYR A 447 -14.49 9.80 -11.84
CA TYR A 447 -15.12 10.40 -13.00
C TYR A 447 -14.10 11.06 -13.94
N ILE A 448 -13.17 11.85 -13.43
CA ILE A 448 -12.11 12.48 -14.22
C ILE A 448 -11.19 11.45 -14.91
N VAL A 449 -10.83 10.38 -14.20
CA VAL A 449 -10.00 9.29 -14.73
C VAL A 449 -10.72 8.61 -15.89
N LYS A 450 -12.00 8.30 -15.70
CA LYS A 450 -12.84 7.66 -16.72
C LYS A 450 -13.05 8.54 -17.93
N THR A 451 -13.27 9.84 -17.72
CA THR A 451 -13.47 10.81 -18.80
C THR A 451 -12.20 10.93 -19.65
N TRP A 452 -11.04 10.96 -19.02
CA TRP A 452 -9.77 10.93 -19.75
C TRP A 452 -9.58 9.62 -20.51
N LEU A 453 -9.81 8.47 -19.86
CA LEU A 453 -9.68 7.16 -20.52
C LEU A 453 -10.66 6.97 -21.68
N GLU A 454 -11.87 7.53 -21.62
CA GLU A 454 -12.84 7.41 -22.70
C GLU A 454 -12.33 8.04 -24.00
N SER A 455 -11.54 9.11 -23.90
CA SER A 455 -10.89 9.74 -25.05
C SER A 455 -9.55 9.09 -25.42
N ARG A 456 -8.73 8.71 -24.43
CA ARG A 456 -7.37 8.21 -24.66
C ARG A 456 -7.33 6.71 -24.97
N LEU A 457 -8.14 5.91 -24.30
CA LEU A 457 -8.17 4.45 -24.40
C LEU A 457 -9.61 3.92 -24.37
N PRO A 458 -10.43 4.22 -25.40
CA PRO A 458 -11.85 3.84 -25.42
C PRO A 458 -12.09 2.33 -25.33
N ALA A 459 -11.12 1.51 -25.76
CA ALA A 459 -11.16 0.05 -25.64
C ALA A 459 -11.32 -0.41 -24.17
N SER A 460 -10.84 0.39 -23.18
CA SER A 460 -10.99 0.09 -21.75
C SER A 460 -12.43 0.21 -21.25
N ARG A 461 -13.35 0.80 -22.04
CA ARG A 461 -14.77 0.99 -21.69
C ARG A 461 -14.97 1.51 -20.26
N PRO A 462 -14.36 2.66 -19.88
CA PRO A 462 -14.19 3.07 -18.49
C PRO A 462 -15.51 3.30 -17.74
N PHE A 463 -16.60 3.60 -18.46
CA PHE A 463 -17.95 3.77 -17.91
C PHE A 463 -18.78 2.49 -17.87
N ALA A 464 -18.28 1.36 -18.38
CA ALA A 464 -18.96 0.08 -18.24
C ALA A 464 -19.12 -0.28 -16.75
N ARG A 465 -20.12 -1.10 -16.45
CA ARG A 465 -20.35 -1.56 -15.08
C ARG A 465 -19.11 -2.31 -14.58
N LYS A 466 -18.46 -1.77 -13.53
CA LYS A 466 -17.31 -2.42 -12.89
C LYS A 466 -17.73 -3.80 -12.42
N ARG A 467 -17.08 -4.83 -12.89
CA ARG A 467 -17.01 -6.13 -12.24
C ARG A 467 -15.80 -6.05 -11.33
N GLY A 468 -15.98 -6.31 -10.04
CA GLY A 468 -14.88 -6.27 -9.08
C GLY A 468 -13.91 -7.42 -9.35
N PHE A 469 -12.63 -7.24 -9.04
CA PHE A 469 -11.69 -8.35 -8.92
C PHE A 469 -12.22 -9.32 -7.85
N THR A 470 -12.89 -10.37 -8.31
CA THR A 470 -13.54 -11.34 -7.41
C THR A 470 -12.72 -12.62 -7.45
N VAL A 471 -11.97 -12.85 -6.37
CA VAL A 471 -11.25 -14.12 -6.19
C VAL A 471 -12.24 -15.16 -5.66
N PRO A 472 -12.37 -16.34 -6.27
CA PRO A 472 -13.32 -17.36 -5.84
C PRO A 472 -12.84 -18.13 -4.59
N VAL A 473 -12.19 -17.43 -3.65
CA VAL A 473 -11.62 -18.00 -2.41
C VAL A 473 -12.73 -18.62 -1.54
N GLY A 474 -13.90 -17.98 -1.50
CA GLY A 474 -15.02 -18.48 -0.72
C GLY A 474 -15.48 -19.87 -1.19
N ASP A 475 -15.55 -20.08 -2.51
CA ASP A 475 -15.94 -21.35 -3.10
C ASP A 475 -14.89 -22.44 -2.84
N TRP A 476 -13.61 -22.11 -2.98
CA TRP A 476 -12.51 -23.06 -2.70
C TRP A 476 -12.43 -23.43 -1.22
N ILE A 477 -12.62 -22.46 -0.30
CA ILE A 477 -12.70 -22.74 1.14
C ILE A 477 -13.91 -23.63 1.45
N ALA A 478 -15.06 -23.38 0.82
CA ALA A 478 -16.26 -24.18 1.02
C ALA A 478 -16.06 -25.65 0.57
N GLU A 479 -15.40 -25.86 -0.54
CA GLU A 479 -15.08 -27.20 -1.03
C GLU A 479 -14.13 -27.98 -0.12
N GLU A 480 -13.18 -27.31 0.51
CA GLU A 480 -12.18 -27.89 1.41
C GLU A 480 -12.52 -27.77 2.90
N ALA A 481 -13.75 -27.36 3.22
CA ALA A 481 -14.13 -27.00 4.59
C ALA A 481 -13.95 -28.14 5.62
N GLU A 482 -14.17 -29.40 5.21
CA GLU A 482 -13.97 -30.56 6.10
C GLU A 482 -12.52 -30.73 6.55
N GLN A 483 -11.58 -30.41 5.66
CA GLN A 483 -10.14 -30.48 5.96
C GLN A 483 -9.65 -29.20 6.65
N LEU A 484 -10.09 -28.02 6.19
CA LEU A 484 -9.62 -26.73 6.70
C LEU A 484 -10.17 -26.39 8.09
N ALA A 485 -11.44 -26.74 8.38
CA ALA A 485 -12.08 -26.34 9.61
C ALA A 485 -11.36 -26.84 10.88
N PRO A 486 -10.93 -28.11 11.01
CA PRO A 486 -10.19 -28.56 12.17
C PRO A 486 -8.80 -27.92 12.26
N LEU A 487 -8.11 -27.68 11.13
CA LEU A 487 -6.79 -27.06 11.09
C LEU A 487 -6.85 -25.61 11.58
N VAL A 488 -7.81 -24.84 11.10
CA VAL A 488 -8.02 -23.44 11.50
C VAL A 488 -8.45 -23.36 12.98
N ALA A 489 -9.39 -24.21 13.40
CA ALA A 489 -9.88 -24.22 14.77
C ALA A 489 -8.80 -24.57 15.81
N ALA A 490 -7.78 -25.32 15.44
CA ALA A 490 -6.67 -25.72 16.31
C ALA A 490 -5.55 -24.65 16.41
N GLN A 491 -5.68 -23.51 15.71
CA GLN A 491 -4.66 -22.47 15.77
C GLN A 491 -4.78 -21.66 17.06
N PRO A 492 -3.68 -21.48 17.84
CA PRO A 492 -3.73 -20.74 19.11
C PRO A 492 -4.25 -19.30 18.96
N GLY A 493 -3.98 -18.65 17.83
CA GLY A 493 -4.49 -17.30 17.54
C GLY A 493 -6.00 -17.28 17.35
N ILE A 494 -6.59 -18.31 16.78
CA ILE A 494 -8.04 -18.47 16.62
C ILE A 494 -8.69 -18.76 17.98
N GLU A 495 -8.13 -19.67 18.77
CA GLU A 495 -8.63 -19.98 20.13
C GLU A 495 -8.64 -18.76 21.05
N ALA A 496 -7.65 -17.86 20.89
CA ALA A 496 -7.56 -16.63 21.68
C ALA A 496 -8.70 -15.64 21.39
N VAL A 497 -9.29 -15.66 20.19
CA VAL A 497 -10.24 -14.62 19.72
C VAL A 497 -11.64 -15.13 19.42
N MET A 498 -11.80 -16.41 19.11
CA MET A 498 -13.09 -17.02 18.78
C MET A 498 -13.61 -17.90 19.90
N LYS A 499 -14.93 -18.08 19.96
CA LYS A 499 -15.54 -19.01 20.88
C LYS A 499 -15.24 -20.46 20.45
N PRO A 500 -15.08 -21.38 21.39
CA PRO A 500 -14.90 -22.80 21.05
C PRO A 500 -16.05 -23.32 20.15
N GLY A 501 -15.68 -23.92 19.04
CA GLY A 501 -16.65 -24.44 18.04
C GLY A 501 -17.08 -23.45 16.95
N ASP A 502 -17.01 -22.13 17.18
CA ASP A 502 -17.45 -21.14 16.18
C ASP A 502 -16.50 -21.07 14.96
N ALA A 503 -15.20 -21.34 15.15
CA ALA A 503 -14.26 -21.40 14.04
C ALA A 503 -14.65 -22.48 13.00
N ARG A 504 -15.10 -23.65 13.46
CA ARG A 504 -15.61 -24.70 12.58
C ARG A 504 -16.91 -24.29 11.91
N ALA A 505 -17.80 -23.63 12.65
CA ALA A 505 -19.08 -23.17 12.15
C ALA A 505 -18.91 -22.07 11.07
N VAL A 506 -17.95 -21.17 11.20
CA VAL A 506 -17.65 -20.14 10.20
C VAL A 506 -17.23 -20.76 8.87
N ILE A 507 -16.36 -21.78 8.89
CA ILE A 507 -15.93 -22.46 7.68
C ILE A 507 -17.05 -23.32 7.09
N ALA A 508 -17.80 -24.03 7.93
CA ALA A 508 -18.96 -24.81 7.51
C ALA A 508 -20.09 -23.95 6.92
N TRP A 509 -20.23 -22.70 7.43
CA TRP A 509 -21.21 -21.76 6.89
C TRP A 509 -20.85 -21.29 5.46
N ALA A 510 -19.57 -21.27 5.08
CA ALA A 510 -19.17 -21.01 3.69
C ALA A 510 -19.74 -22.05 2.72
N GLN A 511 -19.93 -23.30 3.16
CA GLN A 511 -20.56 -24.38 2.36
C GLN A 511 -22.06 -24.14 2.08
N GLY A 512 -22.78 -23.41 2.95
CA GLY A 512 -24.21 -23.16 2.81
C GLY A 512 -24.56 -21.96 1.90
N ARG A 513 -23.55 -21.30 1.33
CA ARG A 513 -23.73 -20.14 0.43
C ARG A 513 -23.34 -20.40 -1.02
N GLY A 514 -22.90 -21.62 -1.37
CA GLY A 514 -22.60 -22.07 -2.72
C GLY A 514 -23.86 -22.38 -3.53
#